data_da38959b5708ac6a89c021e66a85775e
#
_entry.id   da38959b5708ac6a89c021e66a85775e
#
_cell.length_a   1.000
_cell.length_b   1.000
_cell.length_c   1.000
_cell.angle_alpha   90.00
_cell.angle_beta   90.00
_cell.angle_gamma   90.00
#
_symmetry.space_group_name_H-M   'P 1'
#
loop_
_entity.id
_entity.type
_entity.pdbx_description
1 polymer ?
#
loop_
_entity_poly.entity_id
_entity_poly.type
_entity_poly.pdbx_seq_one_letter_code
_entity_poly.pdbx_strand_id
1 'polypeptide(L)'
;MNVPPIFDGHNDVLTRIYRSGLDPAEEFRAPDSGHITQSSAAAGGLGGGFFAVWIPSPVNLDDLSEEMTKDVYDVPMPAPIARDHALSIALRQIAILDGLERAGLVEVVCSADRLESCMQTGSFAAILHMEGAEAIDPDLKCLRVLYRAGLRSLGLVWSRNTVFANGVPFRFPSTPDIGLGLTPAGRDLVRACNSLGIMVDVSHLNEAGFWDVAEISSAPIVATHSNAHALCQHARNLTDSQLARVAETQGMVGLNFAAAFLRPDGKMDEDVPMELVLAQTDYLIAKLGEDSVGLGSDFDGAVVPKEIGDAAGLPVLRAAMAAHGYSSERIEKLCWRNWVRVLRPTWRE
;
A
#
# COMPACT_ATOMS: atom_id res chain seq x y z
N MET A 1 26.73 -13.19 -3.55
CA MET A 1 25.44 -13.46 -2.90
C MET A 1 24.36 -12.96 -3.86
N ASN A 2 23.29 -13.71 -4.07
CA ASN A 2 22.19 -13.29 -4.95
C ASN A 2 21.46 -12.12 -4.25
N VAL A 3 21.26 -11.02 -4.94
CA VAL A 3 20.54 -9.86 -4.39
C VAL A 3 19.06 -10.21 -4.38
N PRO A 4 18.36 -10.16 -3.24
CA PRO A 4 16.95 -10.53 -3.20
C PRO A 4 16.11 -9.54 -4.00
N PRO A 5 15.10 -10.02 -4.77
CA PRO A 5 14.13 -9.13 -5.38
C PRO A 5 13.30 -8.40 -4.29
N ILE A 6 12.67 -7.30 -4.67
CA ILE A 6 11.75 -6.57 -3.79
C ILE A 6 10.32 -6.80 -4.26
N PHE A 7 9.43 -7.08 -3.32
CA PHE A 7 7.99 -7.03 -3.50
C PHE A 7 7.43 -5.82 -2.75
N ASP A 8 6.70 -4.98 -3.45
CA ASP A 8 6.19 -3.71 -2.95
C ASP A 8 4.76 -3.84 -2.42
N GLY A 9 4.52 -3.38 -1.20
CA GLY A 9 3.21 -3.41 -0.55
C GLY A 9 2.17 -2.46 -1.15
N HIS A 10 2.59 -1.42 -1.89
CA HIS A 10 1.66 -0.46 -2.47
C HIS A 10 2.32 0.43 -3.52
N ASN A 11 1.66 0.59 -4.67
CA ASN A 11 2.00 1.58 -5.68
C ASN A 11 0.80 2.04 -6.49
N ASP A 12 0.91 3.23 -7.11
CA ASP A 12 -0.14 3.91 -7.88
C ASP A 12 0.08 3.88 -9.40
N VAL A 13 0.82 2.91 -9.90
CA VAL A 13 1.09 2.75 -11.34
C VAL A 13 -0.19 2.78 -12.17
N LEU A 14 -1.27 2.11 -11.73
CA LEU A 14 -2.52 2.07 -12.48
C LEU A 14 -3.19 3.45 -12.57
N THR A 15 -3.14 4.22 -11.49
CA THR A 15 -3.65 5.59 -11.45
C THR A 15 -2.84 6.52 -12.35
N ARG A 16 -1.51 6.41 -12.33
CA ARG A 16 -0.63 7.18 -13.22
C ARG A 16 -0.94 6.92 -14.68
N ILE A 17 -0.98 5.64 -15.09
CA ILE A 17 -1.30 5.24 -16.47
C ILE A 17 -2.72 5.67 -16.85
N TYR A 18 -3.70 5.51 -15.95
CA TYR A 18 -5.07 5.98 -16.18
C TYR A 18 -5.13 7.48 -16.47
N ARG A 19 -4.33 8.29 -15.76
CA ARG A 19 -4.29 9.76 -15.93
C ARG A 19 -3.57 10.19 -17.20
N SER A 20 -2.55 9.45 -17.64
CA SER A 20 -1.84 9.77 -18.89
C SER A 20 -2.74 9.61 -20.11
N GLY A 21 -3.70 8.68 -20.07
CA GLY A 21 -4.57 8.35 -21.19
C GLY A 21 -3.86 7.69 -22.36
N LEU A 22 -2.60 7.29 -22.19
CA LEU A 22 -1.77 6.62 -23.19
C LEU A 22 -2.00 5.10 -23.20
N ASP A 23 -1.43 4.41 -24.17
CA ASP A 23 -1.42 2.94 -24.17
C ASP A 23 -0.69 2.42 -22.92
N PRO A 24 -1.28 1.49 -22.17
CA PRO A 24 -0.68 1.01 -20.91
C PRO A 24 0.73 0.44 -21.07
N ALA A 25 0.96 -0.33 -22.14
CA ALA A 25 2.27 -0.95 -22.35
C ALA A 25 3.34 0.06 -22.81
N GLU A 26 2.95 1.04 -23.61
CA GLU A 26 3.85 2.14 -24.01
C GLU A 26 4.23 2.98 -22.80
N GLU A 27 3.26 3.37 -21.97
CA GLU A 27 3.46 4.18 -20.77
C GLU A 27 4.33 3.46 -19.73
N PHE A 28 4.10 2.16 -19.49
CA PHE A 28 4.92 1.38 -18.56
C PHE A 28 6.36 1.15 -19.06
N ARG A 29 6.60 1.16 -20.38
CA ARG A 29 7.93 1.07 -20.98
C ARG A 29 8.66 2.40 -21.04
N ALA A 30 7.96 3.52 -20.99
CA ALA A 30 8.55 4.84 -21.06
C ALA A 30 9.42 5.11 -19.80
N PRO A 31 10.74 5.36 -19.93
CA PRO A 31 11.66 5.32 -18.80
C PRO A 31 11.44 6.42 -17.76
N ASP A 32 10.87 7.55 -18.16
CA ASP A 32 10.69 8.74 -17.31
C ASP A 32 9.21 9.02 -17.01
N SER A 33 8.33 8.01 -17.16
CA SER A 33 6.89 8.22 -17.00
C SER A 33 6.41 8.17 -15.53
N GLY A 34 7.27 7.74 -14.59
CA GLY A 34 6.93 7.65 -13.16
C GLY A 34 7.97 6.87 -12.37
N HIS A 35 7.64 6.59 -11.10
CA HIS A 35 8.55 5.88 -10.21
C HIS A 35 8.74 4.40 -10.59
N ILE A 36 7.67 3.74 -11.06
CA ILE A 36 7.74 2.34 -11.52
C ILE A 36 7.49 2.26 -13.01
N THR A 37 8.55 1.99 -13.76
CA THR A 37 8.56 1.67 -15.18
C THR A 37 9.23 0.31 -15.38
N GLN A 38 9.15 -0.26 -16.58
CA GLN A 38 9.86 -1.51 -16.88
C GLN A 38 11.37 -1.39 -16.61
N SER A 39 11.98 -0.26 -16.98
CA SER A 39 13.43 -0.02 -16.81
C SER A 39 13.81 0.23 -15.36
N SER A 40 13.06 1.08 -14.62
CA SER A 40 13.36 1.37 -13.21
C SER A 40 13.15 0.14 -12.33
N ALA A 41 12.10 -0.65 -12.57
CA ALA A 41 11.86 -1.91 -11.89
C ALA A 41 12.99 -2.92 -12.09
N ALA A 42 13.45 -3.08 -13.35
CA ALA A 42 14.58 -3.97 -13.67
C ALA A 42 15.89 -3.50 -13.00
N ALA A 43 16.19 -2.20 -13.05
CA ALA A 43 17.40 -1.62 -12.45
C ALA A 43 17.38 -1.77 -10.91
N GLY A 44 16.23 -1.58 -10.28
CA GLY A 44 16.06 -1.69 -8.83
C GLY A 44 15.92 -3.10 -8.29
N GLY A 45 15.68 -4.09 -9.17
CA GLY A 45 15.36 -5.45 -8.75
C GLY A 45 13.99 -5.52 -8.07
N LEU A 46 13.05 -4.65 -8.50
CA LEU A 46 11.65 -4.76 -8.11
C LEU A 46 11.03 -5.94 -8.84
N GLY A 47 10.56 -6.95 -8.10
CA GLY A 47 9.99 -8.18 -8.64
C GLY A 47 8.47 -8.20 -8.69
N GLY A 48 7.81 -7.19 -8.15
CA GLY A 48 6.35 -7.06 -8.16
C GLY A 48 5.80 -6.19 -7.05
N GLY A 49 4.48 -6.13 -6.95
CA GLY A 49 3.81 -5.35 -5.90
C GLY A 49 2.29 -5.43 -5.94
N PHE A 50 1.67 -4.75 -4.99
CA PHE A 50 0.23 -4.46 -5.02
C PHE A 50 -0.02 -3.25 -5.91
N PHE A 51 -0.73 -3.45 -6.99
CA PHE A 51 -1.11 -2.42 -7.95
C PHE A 51 -2.45 -1.83 -7.54
N ALA A 52 -2.42 -0.61 -7.03
CA ALA A 52 -3.60 0.03 -6.48
C ALA A 52 -4.53 0.56 -7.56
N VAL A 53 -5.79 0.16 -7.47
CA VAL A 53 -6.93 0.84 -8.10
C VAL A 53 -7.38 1.92 -7.12
N TRP A 54 -7.01 3.16 -7.38
CA TRP A 54 -7.42 4.31 -6.61
C TRP A 54 -8.34 5.22 -7.43
N ILE A 55 -9.40 5.73 -6.77
CA ILE A 55 -10.36 6.60 -7.45
C ILE A 55 -9.95 8.06 -7.23
N PRO A 56 -9.49 8.78 -8.27
CA PRO A 56 -9.06 10.17 -8.14
C PRO A 56 -10.12 11.07 -7.52
N SER A 57 -9.72 11.88 -6.54
CA SER A 57 -10.55 12.95 -6.01
C SER A 57 -10.54 14.14 -6.97
N PRO A 58 -11.61 14.97 -6.98
CA PRO A 58 -11.64 16.21 -7.75
C PRO A 58 -10.79 17.32 -7.10
N VAL A 59 -9.79 16.97 -6.32
CA VAL A 59 -8.81 17.87 -5.69
C VAL A 59 -7.49 17.80 -6.43
N ASN A 60 -6.80 18.93 -6.50
CA ASN A 60 -5.46 18.97 -7.06
C ASN A 60 -4.47 18.37 -6.04
N LEU A 61 -3.76 17.32 -6.43
CA LEU A 61 -2.77 16.68 -5.55
C LEU A 61 -1.53 17.56 -5.32
N ASP A 62 -1.20 18.45 -6.24
CA ASP A 62 -0.09 19.40 -6.07
C ASP A 62 -0.40 20.37 -4.93
N ASP A 63 -1.64 20.89 -4.86
CA ASP A 63 -2.10 21.74 -3.76
C ASP A 63 -2.07 21.00 -2.41
N LEU A 64 -2.39 19.69 -2.41
CA LEU A 64 -2.30 18.83 -1.26
C LEU A 64 -0.85 18.70 -0.75
N SER A 65 0.07 18.41 -1.66
CA SER A 65 1.49 18.27 -1.34
C SER A 65 2.07 19.59 -0.80
N GLU A 66 1.67 20.73 -1.34
CA GLU A 66 2.08 22.05 -0.87
C GLU A 66 1.59 22.32 0.56
N GLU A 67 0.32 22.01 0.89
CA GLU A 67 -0.19 22.14 2.25
C GLU A 67 0.60 21.32 3.26
N MET A 68 1.05 20.12 2.87
CA MET A 68 1.82 19.22 3.72
C MET A 68 3.30 19.61 3.89
N THR A 69 3.75 20.74 3.34
CA THR A 69 5.08 21.31 3.61
C THR A 69 5.11 22.20 4.86
N LYS A 70 3.95 22.56 5.43
CA LYS A 70 3.81 23.42 6.61
C LYS A 70 4.17 22.65 7.89
N ASP A 71 4.50 23.39 8.95
CA ASP A 71 4.81 22.78 10.27
C ASP A 71 3.57 22.15 10.93
N VAL A 72 2.38 22.67 10.62
CA VAL A 72 1.09 22.17 11.08
C VAL A 72 0.11 22.27 9.92
N TYR A 73 -0.61 21.19 9.65
CA TYR A 73 -1.63 21.16 8.61
C TYR A 73 -2.80 20.23 8.94
N ASP A 74 -3.93 20.55 8.37
CA ASP A 74 -5.17 19.76 8.46
C ASP A 74 -5.88 19.84 7.10
N VAL A 75 -5.57 18.90 6.22
CA VAL A 75 -6.16 18.88 4.89
C VAL A 75 -7.54 18.24 4.97
N PRO A 76 -8.60 18.98 4.62
CA PRO A 76 -9.95 18.44 4.65
C PRO A 76 -10.08 17.19 3.77
N MET A 77 -10.68 16.13 4.33
CA MET A 77 -10.98 14.95 3.51
C MET A 77 -11.96 15.30 2.39
N PRO A 78 -11.73 14.85 1.17
CA PRO A 78 -12.66 15.07 0.06
C PRO A 78 -13.99 14.37 0.31
N ALA A 79 -15.04 14.89 -0.32
CA ALA A 79 -16.38 14.31 -0.25
C ALA A 79 -16.38 12.86 -0.82
N PRO A 80 -17.27 11.99 -0.30
CA PRO A 80 -17.46 10.66 -0.86
C PRO A 80 -17.82 10.70 -2.35
N ILE A 81 -17.33 9.74 -3.11
CA ILE A 81 -17.55 9.61 -4.55
C ILE A 81 -18.76 8.70 -4.81
N ALA A 82 -19.60 9.09 -5.76
CA ALA A 82 -20.72 8.26 -6.18
C ALA A 82 -20.24 6.92 -6.75
N ARG A 83 -20.82 5.83 -6.27
CA ARG A 83 -20.42 4.44 -6.57
C ARG A 83 -20.30 4.16 -8.08
N ASP A 84 -21.27 4.57 -8.90
CA ASP A 84 -21.27 4.27 -10.33
C ASP A 84 -20.13 4.98 -11.08
N HIS A 85 -19.78 6.19 -10.64
CA HIS A 85 -18.61 6.90 -11.13
C HIS A 85 -17.32 6.18 -10.73
N ALA A 86 -17.21 5.80 -9.46
CA ALA A 86 -16.07 5.07 -8.92
C ALA A 86 -15.87 3.72 -9.64
N LEU A 87 -16.95 2.97 -9.85
CA LEU A 87 -16.89 1.68 -10.56
C LEU A 87 -16.41 1.84 -12.01
N SER A 88 -16.86 2.89 -12.70
CA SER A 88 -16.39 3.17 -14.08
C SER A 88 -14.88 3.39 -14.14
N ILE A 89 -14.32 4.12 -13.17
CA ILE A 89 -12.87 4.36 -13.09
C ILE A 89 -12.13 3.08 -12.69
N ALA A 90 -12.63 2.37 -11.67
CA ALA A 90 -12.02 1.12 -11.22
C ALA A 90 -11.90 0.10 -12.36
N LEU A 91 -12.95 -0.09 -13.15
CA LEU A 91 -12.93 -1.01 -14.29
C LEU A 91 -11.90 -0.60 -15.37
N ARG A 92 -11.69 0.70 -15.58
CA ARG A 92 -10.64 1.19 -16.49
C ARG A 92 -9.23 0.88 -15.98
N GLN A 93 -8.99 1.06 -14.69
CA GLN A 93 -7.69 0.74 -14.08
C GLN A 93 -7.44 -0.78 -14.05
N ILE A 94 -8.47 -1.58 -13.80
CA ILE A 94 -8.37 -3.05 -13.93
C ILE A 94 -8.05 -3.45 -15.39
N ALA A 95 -8.66 -2.79 -16.37
CA ALA A 95 -8.36 -3.04 -17.78
C ALA A 95 -6.93 -2.62 -18.16
N ILE A 96 -6.36 -1.61 -17.51
CA ILE A 96 -4.93 -1.26 -17.66
C ILE A 96 -4.05 -2.42 -17.18
N LEU A 97 -4.33 -2.98 -16.00
CA LEU A 97 -3.56 -4.11 -15.48
C LEU A 97 -3.66 -5.34 -16.40
N ASP A 98 -4.86 -5.68 -16.90
CA ASP A 98 -5.08 -6.72 -17.90
C ASP A 98 -4.28 -6.45 -19.19
N GLY A 99 -4.21 -5.18 -19.61
CA GLY A 99 -3.42 -4.75 -20.78
C GLY A 99 -1.91 -4.97 -20.57
N LEU A 100 -1.38 -4.66 -19.38
CA LEU A 100 0.02 -4.91 -19.02
C LEU A 100 0.32 -6.41 -18.99
N GLU A 101 -0.59 -7.22 -18.45
CA GLU A 101 -0.44 -8.70 -18.45
C GLU A 101 -0.42 -9.26 -19.86
N ARG A 102 -1.38 -8.87 -20.70
CA ARG A 102 -1.42 -9.30 -22.12
C ARG A 102 -0.20 -8.87 -22.92
N ALA A 103 0.42 -7.76 -22.56
CA ALA A 103 1.69 -7.31 -23.15
C ALA A 103 2.92 -8.08 -22.61
N GLY A 104 2.74 -8.99 -21.66
CA GLY A 104 3.81 -9.77 -21.02
C GLY A 104 4.74 -8.94 -20.13
N LEU A 105 4.26 -7.79 -19.62
CA LEU A 105 5.03 -6.87 -18.78
C LEU A 105 4.89 -7.21 -17.30
N VAL A 106 3.75 -7.74 -16.91
CA VAL A 106 3.46 -8.20 -15.55
C VAL A 106 2.75 -9.55 -15.59
N GLU A 107 2.68 -10.23 -14.47
CA GLU A 107 1.86 -11.41 -14.25
C GLU A 107 0.90 -11.15 -13.09
N VAL A 108 -0.41 -11.19 -13.34
CA VAL A 108 -1.42 -11.01 -12.30
C VAL A 108 -1.48 -12.28 -11.44
N VAL A 109 -1.09 -12.15 -10.19
CA VAL A 109 -1.00 -13.28 -9.25
C VAL A 109 -2.18 -13.26 -8.28
N CYS A 110 -2.76 -14.44 -8.10
CA CYS A 110 -3.92 -14.65 -7.22
C CYS A 110 -3.67 -15.71 -6.15
N SER A 111 -2.42 -16.21 -6.05
CA SER A 111 -2.02 -17.23 -5.08
C SER A 111 -0.62 -16.95 -4.53
N ALA A 112 -0.38 -17.33 -3.26
CA ALA A 112 0.90 -17.14 -2.60
C ALA A 112 2.00 -18.01 -3.23
N ASP A 113 1.66 -19.21 -3.67
CA ASP A 113 2.60 -20.10 -4.37
C ASP A 113 3.03 -19.48 -5.72
N ARG A 114 2.10 -18.85 -6.44
CA ARG A 114 2.46 -18.19 -7.69
C ARG A 114 3.29 -16.93 -7.45
N LEU A 115 2.96 -16.14 -6.42
CA LEU A 115 3.80 -15.01 -6.01
C LEU A 115 5.23 -15.47 -5.69
N GLU A 116 5.37 -16.50 -4.85
CA GLU A 116 6.67 -17.06 -4.49
C GLU A 116 7.46 -17.51 -5.73
N SER A 117 6.80 -18.20 -6.66
CA SER A 117 7.40 -18.61 -7.93
C SER A 117 7.88 -17.41 -8.75
N CYS A 118 7.08 -16.34 -8.87
CA CYS A 118 7.50 -15.12 -9.59
C CYS A 118 8.75 -14.50 -8.96
N MET A 119 8.78 -14.37 -7.62
CA MET A 119 9.94 -13.84 -6.90
C MET A 119 11.21 -14.65 -7.13
N GLN A 120 11.09 -15.98 -7.29
CA GLN A 120 12.23 -16.88 -7.54
C GLN A 120 12.67 -16.92 -9.00
N THR A 121 11.74 -16.75 -9.95
CA THR A 121 12.02 -16.88 -11.40
C THR A 121 12.29 -15.55 -12.08
N GLY A 122 11.99 -14.42 -11.42
CA GLY A 122 12.16 -13.08 -11.98
C GLY A 122 10.99 -12.60 -12.87
N SER A 123 9.84 -13.29 -12.83
CA SER A 123 8.59 -12.75 -13.42
C SER A 123 8.09 -11.60 -12.57
N PHE A 124 7.64 -10.51 -13.19
CA PHE A 124 7.14 -9.33 -12.47
C PHE A 124 5.72 -9.57 -11.99
N ALA A 125 5.53 -9.78 -10.68
CA ALA A 125 4.25 -10.13 -10.07
C ALA A 125 3.39 -8.88 -9.80
N ALA A 126 2.13 -8.90 -10.21
CA ALA A 126 1.16 -7.84 -9.89
C ALA A 126 -0.02 -8.43 -9.11
N ILE A 127 -0.30 -7.88 -7.94
CA ILE A 127 -1.51 -8.20 -7.18
C ILE A 127 -2.51 -7.05 -7.39
N LEU A 128 -3.71 -7.37 -7.86
CA LEU A 128 -4.78 -6.39 -7.95
C LEU A 128 -5.25 -6.01 -6.55
N HIS A 129 -5.00 -4.77 -6.18
CA HIS A 129 -5.40 -4.13 -4.93
C HIS A 129 -6.41 -3.02 -5.24
N MET A 130 -7.36 -2.79 -4.37
CA MET A 130 -8.27 -1.65 -4.45
C MET A 130 -8.06 -0.77 -3.22
N GLU A 131 -7.64 0.47 -3.42
CA GLU A 131 -7.43 1.45 -2.37
C GLU A 131 -8.68 2.33 -2.23
N GLY A 132 -9.51 1.95 -1.26
CA GLY A 132 -10.86 2.50 -1.06
C GLY A 132 -11.93 1.67 -1.76
N ALA A 133 -13.04 1.44 -1.06
CA ALA A 133 -14.13 0.57 -1.49
C ALA A 133 -15.27 1.31 -2.20
N GLU A 134 -15.01 2.51 -2.74
CA GLU A 134 -16.03 3.35 -3.38
C GLU A 134 -16.77 2.66 -4.53
N ALA A 135 -16.08 1.77 -5.26
CA ALA A 135 -16.66 1.06 -6.40
C ALA A 135 -17.57 -0.12 -5.99
N ILE A 136 -17.57 -0.50 -4.71
CA ILE A 136 -18.33 -1.64 -4.19
C ILE A 136 -19.71 -1.18 -3.72
N ASP A 137 -20.76 -1.90 -4.11
CA ASP A 137 -22.13 -1.66 -3.63
C ASP A 137 -22.30 -2.16 -2.19
N PRO A 138 -23.14 -1.51 -1.36
CA PRO A 138 -23.39 -1.94 0.02
C PRO A 138 -23.95 -3.37 0.14
N ASP A 139 -24.64 -3.86 -0.90
CA ASP A 139 -25.13 -5.24 -0.99
C ASP A 139 -24.03 -6.24 -1.40
N LEU A 140 -22.79 -5.78 -1.64
CA LEU A 140 -21.61 -6.58 -1.97
C LEU A 140 -21.73 -7.45 -3.23
N LYS A 141 -22.66 -7.13 -4.14
CA LYS A 141 -22.89 -7.92 -5.35
C LYS A 141 -21.71 -7.85 -6.32
N CYS A 142 -21.10 -6.67 -6.47
CA CYS A 142 -19.94 -6.52 -7.35
C CYS A 142 -18.63 -7.05 -6.74
N LEU A 143 -18.54 -7.21 -5.42
CA LEU A 143 -17.31 -7.74 -4.78
C LEU A 143 -16.89 -9.10 -5.35
N ARG A 144 -17.85 -10.01 -5.56
CA ARG A 144 -17.58 -11.33 -6.16
C ARG A 144 -17.14 -11.24 -7.63
N VAL A 145 -17.63 -10.24 -8.37
CA VAL A 145 -17.21 -9.99 -9.74
C VAL A 145 -15.78 -9.49 -9.77
N LEU A 146 -15.44 -8.54 -8.90
CA LEU A 146 -14.08 -8.02 -8.75
C LEU A 146 -13.11 -9.12 -8.29
N TYR A 147 -13.51 -9.98 -7.34
CA TYR A 147 -12.73 -11.15 -6.95
C TYR A 147 -12.46 -12.10 -8.14
N ARG A 148 -13.45 -12.33 -9.00
CA ARG A 148 -13.27 -13.12 -10.23
C ARG A 148 -12.38 -12.44 -11.26
N ALA A 149 -12.34 -11.10 -11.25
CA ALA A 149 -11.42 -10.30 -12.06
C ALA A 149 -9.98 -10.24 -11.49
N GLY A 150 -9.72 -10.92 -10.36
CA GLY A 150 -8.38 -11.00 -9.78
C GLY A 150 -8.16 -10.21 -8.50
N LEU A 151 -9.17 -9.48 -7.97
CA LEU A 151 -9.03 -8.73 -6.72
C LEU A 151 -8.62 -9.65 -5.57
N ARG A 152 -7.51 -9.33 -4.89
CA ARG A 152 -6.98 -10.10 -3.77
C ARG A 152 -6.66 -9.28 -2.53
N SER A 153 -6.71 -7.96 -2.64
CA SER A 153 -6.49 -7.02 -1.54
C SER A 153 -7.43 -5.82 -1.65
N LEU A 154 -7.94 -5.33 -0.52
CA LEU A 154 -8.92 -4.26 -0.46
C LEU A 154 -8.72 -3.40 0.79
N GLY A 155 -8.48 -2.10 0.61
CA GLY A 155 -8.66 -1.06 1.62
C GLY A 155 -10.12 -0.58 1.64
N LEU A 156 -10.70 -0.39 2.82
CA LEU A 156 -12.09 0.06 2.93
C LEU A 156 -12.26 1.54 2.56
N VAL A 157 -11.20 2.30 2.72
CA VAL A 157 -11.13 3.75 2.52
C VAL A 157 -9.76 4.12 1.96
N TRP A 158 -9.69 5.28 1.34
CA TRP A 158 -8.51 6.12 1.27
C TRP A 158 -8.64 7.22 2.34
N SER A 159 -7.87 8.32 2.28
CA SER A 159 -8.11 9.53 3.07
C SER A 159 -9.40 10.25 2.60
N ARG A 160 -10.46 9.47 2.51
CA ARG A 160 -11.83 9.82 2.10
C ARG A 160 -12.79 8.76 2.65
N ASN A 161 -13.91 9.21 3.25
CA ASN A 161 -14.92 8.31 3.77
C ASN A 161 -15.65 7.58 2.65
N THR A 162 -16.02 6.32 2.92
CA THR A 162 -16.89 5.50 2.06
C THR A 162 -18.19 5.16 2.81
N VAL A 163 -19.10 4.45 2.16
CA VAL A 163 -20.30 3.90 2.85
C VAL A 163 -19.94 2.82 3.87
N PHE A 164 -18.69 2.34 3.89
CA PHE A 164 -18.22 1.23 4.73
C PHE A 164 -17.46 1.71 5.97
N ALA A 165 -16.66 2.80 5.85
CA ALA A 165 -15.76 3.20 6.92
C ALA A 165 -15.36 4.69 6.79
N ASN A 166 -14.68 5.17 7.84
CA ASN A 166 -14.07 6.49 7.86
C ASN A 166 -12.55 6.38 7.69
N GLY A 167 -12.01 7.20 6.77
CA GLY A 167 -10.58 7.37 6.60
C GLY A 167 -10.00 8.38 7.58
N VAL A 168 -8.67 8.54 7.54
CA VAL A 168 -7.97 9.61 8.24
C VAL A 168 -7.61 10.75 7.29
N PRO A 169 -7.70 12.02 7.72
CA PRO A 169 -7.20 13.15 6.95
C PRO A 169 -5.66 13.16 6.90
N PHE A 170 -5.10 13.87 5.95
CA PHE A 170 -3.70 14.28 6.04
C PHE A 170 -3.60 15.43 7.04
N ARG A 171 -3.24 15.06 8.29
CA ARG A 171 -3.19 15.98 9.41
C ARG A 171 -1.93 15.74 10.24
N PHE A 172 -1.21 16.83 10.53
CA PHE A 172 0.00 16.79 11.35
C PHE A 172 0.12 18.05 12.21
N PRO A 173 0.50 17.95 13.53
CA PRO A 173 0.50 16.72 14.31
C PRO A 173 -0.92 16.24 14.64
N SER A 174 -1.14 14.93 14.64
CA SER A 174 -2.46 14.32 14.92
C SER A 174 -2.31 12.82 15.23
N THR A 175 -3.42 12.20 15.62
CA THR A 175 -3.53 10.74 15.80
C THR A 175 -4.57 10.17 14.84
N PRO A 176 -4.61 8.84 14.62
CA PRO A 176 -5.68 8.21 13.83
C PRO A 176 -7.04 8.13 14.57
N ASP A 177 -7.12 8.56 15.84
CA ASP A 177 -8.36 8.58 16.63
C ASP A 177 -9.29 9.73 16.17
N ILE A 178 -9.90 9.55 15.00
CA ILE A 178 -10.72 10.55 14.32
C ILE A 178 -11.96 9.87 13.74
N GLY A 179 -13.13 10.32 14.17
CA GLY A 179 -14.43 9.88 13.61
C GLY A 179 -14.90 8.51 14.13
N LEU A 180 -15.89 7.97 13.44
CA LEU A 180 -16.56 6.71 13.81
C LEU A 180 -15.86 5.51 13.15
N GLY A 181 -16.08 4.30 13.70
CA GLY A 181 -15.60 3.04 13.15
C GLY A 181 -16.36 2.60 11.89
N LEU A 182 -16.38 1.30 11.66
CA LEU A 182 -17.06 0.70 10.51
C LEU A 182 -18.58 0.89 10.60
N THR A 183 -19.19 1.14 9.46
CA THR A 183 -20.67 1.05 9.35
C THR A 183 -21.11 -0.44 9.40
N PRO A 184 -22.41 -0.72 9.58
CA PRO A 184 -22.91 -2.10 9.43
C PRO A 184 -22.49 -2.75 8.09
N ALA A 185 -22.56 -2.01 6.98
CA ALA A 185 -22.12 -2.47 5.68
C ALA A 185 -20.59 -2.72 5.63
N GLY A 186 -19.79 -1.90 6.34
CA GLY A 186 -18.35 -2.10 6.50
C GLY A 186 -18.00 -3.39 7.22
N ARG A 187 -18.73 -3.71 8.31
CA ARG A 187 -18.59 -4.97 9.04
C ARG A 187 -18.93 -6.19 8.15
N ASP A 188 -19.95 -6.06 7.32
CA ASP A 188 -20.32 -7.12 6.37
C ASP A 188 -19.29 -7.26 5.23
N LEU A 189 -18.70 -6.14 4.76
CA LEU A 189 -17.62 -6.17 3.78
C LEU A 189 -16.38 -6.90 4.32
N VAL A 190 -15.96 -6.64 5.56
CA VAL A 190 -14.83 -7.34 6.18
C VAL A 190 -15.10 -8.85 6.27
N ARG A 191 -16.31 -9.26 6.71
CA ARG A 191 -16.70 -10.68 6.75
C ARG A 191 -16.69 -11.32 5.35
N ALA A 192 -17.16 -10.59 4.34
CA ALA A 192 -17.16 -11.07 2.96
C ALA A 192 -15.74 -11.20 2.39
N CYS A 193 -14.84 -10.26 2.67
CA CYS A 193 -13.42 -10.35 2.32
C CYS A 193 -12.78 -11.59 2.97
N ASN A 194 -13.00 -11.80 4.28
CA ASN A 194 -12.52 -12.99 4.97
C ASN A 194 -13.05 -14.28 4.34
N SER A 195 -14.33 -14.32 3.96
CA SER A 195 -14.95 -15.49 3.31
C SER A 195 -14.38 -15.80 1.94
N LEU A 196 -14.01 -14.77 1.18
CA LEU A 196 -13.43 -14.89 -0.17
C LEU A 196 -11.91 -15.08 -0.16
N GLY A 197 -11.23 -14.83 0.96
CA GLY A 197 -9.77 -14.78 1.01
C GLY A 197 -9.22 -13.50 0.37
N ILE A 198 -9.91 -12.38 0.49
CA ILE A 198 -9.39 -11.06 0.11
C ILE A 198 -8.71 -10.46 1.35
N MET A 199 -7.46 -10.04 1.21
CA MET A 199 -6.74 -9.33 2.27
C MET A 199 -7.39 -7.97 2.53
N VAL A 200 -7.72 -7.69 3.80
CA VAL A 200 -8.19 -6.37 4.22
C VAL A 200 -6.99 -5.53 4.59
N ASP A 201 -6.81 -4.41 3.88
CA ASP A 201 -5.78 -3.42 4.17
C ASP A 201 -6.34 -2.35 5.10
N VAL A 202 -5.66 -2.13 6.23
CA VAL A 202 -6.04 -1.12 7.23
C VAL A 202 -5.31 0.21 7.04
N SER A 203 -4.49 0.36 6.00
CA SER A 203 -3.91 1.65 5.63
C SER A 203 -5.03 2.66 5.37
N HIS A 204 -4.83 3.94 5.72
CA HIS A 204 -5.83 5.02 5.68
C HIS A 204 -7.04 4.88 6.61
N LEU A 205 -7.23 3.73 7.25
CA LEU A 205 -8.37 3.52 8.15
C LEU A 205 -8.15 4.27 9.48
N ASN A 206 -9.18 4.91 10.00
CA ASN A 206 -9.12 5.55 11.30
C ASN A 206 -9.01 4.51 12.45
N GLU A 207 -8.63 4.96 13.64
CA GLU A 207 -8.38 4.05 14.77
C GLU A 207 -9.62 3.23 15.16
N ALA A 208 -10.79 3.85 15.23
CA ALA A 208 -12.03 3.14 15.53
C ALA A 208 -12.34 2.04 14.49
N GLY A 209 -12.15 2.34 13.19
CA GLY A 209 -12.30 1.36 12.12
C GLY A 209 -11.26 0.23 12.19
N PHE A 210 -10.02 0.56 12.54
CA PHE A 210 -8.97 -0.44 12.78
C PHE A 210 -9.39 -1.44 13.86
N TRP A 211 -9.89 -0.97 15.00
CA TRP A 211 -10.33 -1.86 16.09
C TRP A 211 -11.53 -2.70 15.71
N ASP A 212 -12.48 -2.14 14.93
CA ASP A 212 -13.59 -2.91 14.38
C ASP A 212 -13.11 -4.03 13.43
N VAL A 213 -12.13 -3.75 12.54
CA VAL A 213 -11.51 -4.80 11.71
C VAL A 213 -10.80 -5.82 12.58
N ALA A 214 -10.06 -5.40 13.59
CA ALA A 214 -9.32 -6.27 14.50
C ALA A 214 -10.22 -7.20 15.33
N GLU A 215 -11.48 -6.79 15.59
CA GLU A 215 -12.50 -7.62 16.25
C GLU A 215 -13.10 -8.66 15.29
N ILE A 216 -13.33 -8.27 14.02
CA ILE A 216 -14.12 -9.08 13.08
C ILE A 216 -13.23 -10.01 12.25
N SER A 217 -12.01 -9.58 11.90
CA SER A 217 -11.17 -10.31 10.96
C SER A 217 -10.70 -11.65 11.52
N SER A 218 -10.85 -12.69 10.71
CA SER A 218 -10.28 -14.02 10.95
C SER A 218 -8.93 -14.21 10.23
N ALA A 219 -8.47 -13.23 9.48
CA ALA A 219 -7.18 -13.19 8.80
C ALA A 219 -6.21 -12.25 9.53
N PRO A 220 -4.89 -12.38 9.30
CA PRO A 220 -3.90 -11.42 9.79
C PRO A 220 -4.25 -9.98 9.43
N ILE A 221 -3.99 -9.04 10.33
CA ILE A 221 -4.19 -7.61 10.07
C ILE A 221 -2.99 -7.09 9.29
N VAL A 222 -3.25 -6.43 8.17
CA VAL A 222 -2.20 -5.91 7.28
C VAL A 222 -2.42 -4.43 7.01
N ALA A 223 -1.38 -3.63 7.20
CA ALA A 223 -1.28 -2.29 6.65
C ALA A 223 -0.25 -2.32 5.51
N THR A 224 -0.70 -2.16 4.27
CA THR A 224 0.16 -2.30 3.09
C THR A 224 1.24 -1.24 3.02
N HIS A 225 0.94 -0.02 3.52
CA HIS A 225 1.83 1.14 3.50
C HIS A 225 1.53 2.08 4.69
N SER A 226 2.21 1.87 5.83
CA SER A 226 2.06 2.68 7.04
C SER A 226 3.36 2.70 7.85
N ASN A 227 3.50 3.71 8.74
CA ASN A 227 4.68 3.90 9.58
C ASN A 227 4.31 3.98 11.05
N ALA A 228 5.30 4.18 11.93
CA ALA A 228 5.12 4.25 13.36
C ALA A 228 4.77 5.68 13.79
N HIS A 229 3.60 5.88 14.42
CA HIS A 229 3.15 7.15 14.95
C HIS A 229 4.11 7.72 16.03
N ALA A 230 4.76 6.86 16.79
CA ALA A 230 5.72 7.28 17.83
C ALA A 230 6.91 8.06 17.26
N LEU A 231 7.29 7.84 15.99
CA LEU A 231 8.40 8.54 15.34
C LEU A 231 7.94 9.71 14.46
N CYS A 232 6.71 9.67 13.97
CA CYS A 232 6.09 10.76 13.22
C CYS A 232 4.60 10.81 13.55
N GLN A 233 4.20 11.86 14.28
CA GLN A 233 2.83 12.03 14.81
C GLN A 233 1.83 12.45 13.72
N HIS A 234 1.81 11.71 12.62
CA HIS A 234 0.87 11.91 11.53
C HIS A 234 -0.36 11.00 11.68
N ALA A 235 -1.56 11.50 11.36
CA ALA A 235 -2.80 10.72 11.45
C ALA A 235 -2.77 9.40 10.65
N ARG A 236 -1.94 9.32 9.59
CA ARG A 236 -1.74 8.13 8.74
C ARG A 236 -0.91 7.02 9.38
N ASN A 237 -0.19 7.31 10.45
CA ASN A 237 0.72 6.37 11.07
C ASN A 237 0.04 5.57 12.19
N LEU A 238 0.48 4.32 12.38
CA LEU A 238 -0.08 3.39 13.36
C LEU A 238 0.47 3.69 14.76
N THR A 239 -0.42 3.72 15.75
CA THR A 239 -0.06 3.82 17.17
C THR A 239 0.56 2.51 17.68
N ASP A 240 1.28 2.58 18.81
CA ASP A 240 1.88 1.40 19.43
C ASP A 240 0.87 0.31 19.78
N SER A 241 -0.35 0.71 20.18
CA SER A 241 -1.44 -0.23 20.46
C SER A 241 -1.91 -0.95 19.19
N GLN A 242 -2.00 -0.23 18.06
CA GLN A 242 -2.34 -0.82 16.78
C GLN A 242 -1.21 -1.77 16.29
N LEU A 243 0.06 -1.36 16.41
CA LEU A 243 1.20 -2.22 16.09
C LEU A 243 1.20 -3.50 16.93
N ALA A 244 0.96 -3.41 18.24
CA ALA A 244 0.85 -4.58 19.10
C ALA A 244 -0.25 -5.54 18.61
N ARG A 245 -1.41 -5.00 18.19
CA ARG A 245 -2.50 -5.82 17.66
C ARG A 245 -2.14 -6.46 16.31
N VAL A 246 -1.43 -5.77 15.43
CA VAL A 246 -0.90 -6.36 14.19
C VAL A 246 0.01 -7.55 14.52
N ALA A 247 0.93 -7.39 15.48
CA ALA A 247 1.83 -8.47 15.92
C ALA A 247 1.07 -9.69 16.46
N GLU A 248 0.06 -9.48 17.34
CA GLU A 248 -0.78 -10.55 17.91
C GLU A 248 -1.48 -11.40 16.85
N THR A 249 -1.86 -10.79 15.73
CA THR A 249 -2.50 -11.50 14.61
C THR A 249 -1.51 -12.11 13.62
N GLN A 250 -0.21 -12.03 13.91
CA GLN A 250 0.84 -12.38 12.94
C GLN A 250 0.70 -11.62 11.61
N GLY A 251 0.22 -10.39 11.73
CA GLY A 251 -0.03 -9.49 10.62
C GLY A 251 1.24 -8.92 10.00
N MET A 252 1.10 -7.78 9.33
CA MET A 252 2.21 -7.15 8.63
C MET A 252 2.01 -5.65 8.46
N VAL A 253 3.11 -4.92 8.45
CA VAL A 253 3.16 -3.50 8.04
C VAL A 253 4.20 -3.35 6.94
N GLY A 254 3.77 -2.80 5.80
CA GLY A 254 4.66 -2.30 4.75
C GLY A 254 5.13 -0.89 5.09
N LEU A 255 6.43 -0.68 5.18
CA LEU A 255 7.05 0.63 5.42
C LEU A 255 6.70 1.57 4.27
N ASN A 256 5.97 2.65 4.56
CA ASN A 256 5.61 3.67 3.58
C ASN A 256 6.78 4.64 3.37
N PHE A 257 7.10 4.96 2.11
CA PHE A 257 8.18 5.90 1.76
C PHE A 257 7.71 7.35 1.67
N ALA A 258 6.40 7.64 1.78
CA ALA A 258 5.92 9.02 1.77
C ALA A 258 6.64 9.87 2.83
N ALA A 259 7.32 10.91 2.38
CA ALA A 259 8.18 11.75 3.21
C ALA A 259 7.47 12.28 4.46
N ALA A 260 6.23 12.74 4.33
CA ALA A 260 5.43 13.27 5.44
C ALA A 260 5.11 12.25 6.53
N PHE A 261 5.20 10.95 6.25
CA PHE A 261 4.93 9.89 7.21
C PHE A 261 6.20 9.30 7.81
N LEU A 262 7.36 9.62 7.22
CA LEU A 262 8.70 9.23 7.70
C LEU A 262 9.30 10.30 8.62
N ARG A 263 9.18 11.57 8.23
CA ARG A 263 9.84 12.71 8.88
C ARG A 263 9.19 13.03 10.23
N PRO A 264 9.97 13.28 11.29
CA PRO A 264 9.43 13.67 12.60
C PRO A 264 8.65 15.00 12.57
N ASP A 265 8.92 15.87 11.59
CA ASP A 265 8.26 17.15 11.38
C ASP A 265 7.02 17.06 10.47
N GLY A 266 6.70 15.86 9.96
CA GLY A 266 5.53 15.60 9.15
C GLY A 266 5.50 16.26 7.76
N LYS A 267 6.62 16.79 7.29
CA LYS A 267 6.67 17.54 6.02
C LYS A 267 6.77 16.63 4.81
N MET A 268 6.04 16.97 3.75
CA MET A 268 6.15 16.35 2.43
C MET A 268 7.35 16.97 1.67
N ASP A 269 8.56 16.62 2.11
CA ASP A 269 9.82 17.11 1.58
C ASP A 269 10.73 15.92 1.31
N GLU A 270 11.19 15.77 0.06
CA GLU A 270 12.02 14.64 -0.39
C GLU A 270 13.38 14.52 0.31
N ASP A 271 13.82 15.58 1.01
CA ASP A 271 15.06 15.56 1.80
C ASP A 271 14.86 14.74 3.09
N VAL A 272 14.70 13.43 2.92
CA VAL A 272 14.58 12.44 3.99
C VAL A 272 15.88 11.65 4.09
N PRO A 273 16.68 11.84 5.15
CA PRO A 273 17.88 11.03 5.37
C PRO A 273 17.54 9.54 5.47
N MET A 274 18.38 8.67 4.92
CA MET A 274 18.19 7.21 4.95
C MET A 274 18.11 6.67 6.40
N GLU A 275 18.74 7.36 7.35
CA GLU A 275 18.67 7.03 8.78
C GLU A 275 17.23 7.09 9.32
N LEU A 276 16.37 7.98 8.81
CA LEU A 276 14.96 8.02 9.20
C LEU A 276 14.17 6.83 8.64
N VAL A 277 14.47 6.40 7.43
CA VAL A 277 13.89 5.19 6.82
C VAL A 277 14.27 3.96 7.65
N LEU A 278 15.55 3.84 8.02
CA LEU A 278 16.06 2.77 8.87
C LEU A 278 15.50 2.83 10.29
N ALA A 279 15.37 4.01 10.88
CA ALA A 279 14.79 4.18 12.21
C ALA A 279 13.31 3.73 12.27
N GLN A 280 12.52 4.06 11.25
CA GLN A 280 11.15 3.55 11.12
C GLN A 280 11.15 2.03 10.98
N THR A 281 12.05 1.48 10.16
CA THR A 281 12.17 0.02 9.97
C THR A 281 12.53 -0.68 11.28
N ASP A 282 13.53 -0.18 12.01
CA ASP A 282 13.94 -0.72 13.31
C ASP A 282 12.80 -0.67 14.33
N TYR A 283 12.07 0.45 14.37
CA TYR A 283 10.94 0.60 15.28
C TYR A 283 9.83 -0.42 14.97
N LEU A 284 9.47 -0.56 13.69
CA LEU A 284 8.49 -1.55 13.27
C LEU A 284 8.96 -2.98 13.61
N ILE A 285 10.23 -3.32 13.36
CA ILE A 285 10.80 -4.63 13.71
C ILE A 285 10.74 -4.85 15.24
N ALA A 286 11.07 -3.84 16.03
CA ALA A 286 11.03 -3.94 17.48
C ALA A 286 9.61 -4.17 18.04
N LYS A 287 8.58 -3.64 17.37
CA LYS A 287 7.15 -3.80 17.77
C LYS A 287 6.49 -5.06 17.23
N LEU A 288 6.82 -5.44 16.00
CA LEU A 288 6.13 -6.49 15.26
C LEU A 288 6.91 -7.81 15.18
N GLY A 289 8.23 -7.76 15.34
CA GLY A 289 9.14 -8.82 14.92
C GLY A 289 9.54 -8.70 13.45
N GLU A 290 10.70 -9.25 13.10
CA GLU A 290 11.27 -9.13 11.74
C GLU A 290 10.45 -9.85 10.65
N ASP A 291 9.59 -10.79 11.02
CA ASP A 291 8.73 -11.52 10.10
C ASP A 291 7.45 -10.73 9.70
N SER A 292 7.18 -9.60 10.35
CA SER A 292 5.94 -8.83 10.18
C SER A 292 6.16 -7.42 9.62
N VAL A 293 7.31 -7.17 9.01
CA VAL A 293 7.66 -5.90 8.34
C VAL A 293 8.02 -6.17 6.89
N GLY A 294 7.59 -5.31 6.00
CA GLY A 294 7.94 -5.31 4.58
C GLY A 294 8.08 -3.90 4.04
N LEU A 295 8.14 -3.74 2.74
CA LEU A 295 8.16 -2.47 2.05
C LEU A 295 6.78 -2.20 1.44
N GLY A 296 6.33 -0.94 1.47
CA GLY A 296 5.10 -0.46 0.87
C GLY A 296 5.34 0.97 0.37
N SER A 297 5.95 1.07 -0.81
CA SER A 297 6.67 2.28 -1.24
C SER A 297 5.83 3.53 -1.39
N ASP A 298 4.56 3.38 -1.74
CA ASP A 298 3.71 4.49 -2.18
C ASP A 298 4.25 5.19 -3.46
N PHE A 299 5.01 4.42 -4.28
CA PHE A 299 5.53 4.89 -5.56
C PHE A 299 4.38 5.28 -6.50
N ASP A 300 4.59 6.35 -7.24
CA ASP A 300 3.59 7.01 -8.09
C ASP A 300 2.43 7.68 -7.33
N GLY A 301 2.36 7.54 -5.97
CA GLY A 301 1.33 8.13 -5.11
C GLY A 301 1.83 9.22 -4.17
N ALA A 302 3.12 9.26 -3.86
CA ALA A 302 3.67 10.18 -2.87
C ALA A 302 5.06 10.73 -3.26
N VAL A 303 5.48 11.80 -2.55
CA VAL A 303 6.87 12.27 -2.56
C VAL A 303 7.69 11.35 -1.67
N VAL A 304 8.70 10.71 -2.26
CA VAL A 304 9.56 9.73 -1.60
C VAL A 304 10.96 10.28 -1.33
N PRO A 305 11.78 9.65 -0.45
CA PRO A 305 13.15 10.12 -0.18
C PRO A 305 13.97 10.23 -1.47
N LYS A 306 14.58 11.38 -1.71
CA LYS A 306 15.36 11.65 -2.93
C LYS A 306 16.49 10.67 -3.20
N GLU A 307 17.07 10.07 -2.14
CA GLU A 307 18.12 9.03 -2.28
C GLU A 307 17.57 7.73 -2.89
N ILE A 308 16.27 7.47 -2.73
CA ILE A 308 15.56 6.35 -3.37
C ILE A 308 15.06 6.82 -4.74
N GLY A 309 14.36 7.96 -4.79
CA GLY A 309 13.83 8.62 -5.99
C GLY A 309 12.73 7.80 -6.67
N ASP A 310 13.08 6.63 -7.18
CA ASP A 310 12.18 5.72 -7.89
C ASP A 310 12.56 4.25 -7.63
N ALA A 311 11.96 3.33 -8.37
CA ALA A 311 12.26 1.91 -8.22
C ALA A 311 13.73 1.58 -8.53
N ALA A 312 14.43 2.33 -9.40
CA ALA A 312 15.84 2.11 -9.71
C ALA A 312 16.77 2.42 -8.52
N GLY A 313 16.33 3.24 -7.55
CA GLY A 313 17.06 3.54 -6.33
C GLY A 313 16.94 2.49 -5.21
N LEU A 314 16.11 1.49 -5.33
CA LEU A 314 15.95 0.44 -4.32
C LEU A 314 17.25 -0.29 -3.92
N PRO A 315 18.28 -0.43 -4.79
CA PRO A 315 19.60 -0.91 -4.36
C PRO A 315 20.26 -0.06 -3.27
N VAL A 316 20.01 1.25 -3.24
CA VAL A 316 20.53 2.16 -2.19
C VAL A 316 19.93 1.78 -0.84
N LEU A 317 18.63 1.53 -0.77
CA LEU A 317 17.96 1.07 0.45
C LEU A 317 18.51 -0.29 0.92
N ARG A 318 18.66 -1.27 0.02
CA ARG A 318 19.25 -2.57 0.39
C ARG A 318 20.70 -2.45 0.90
N ALA A 319 21.50 -1.59 0.28
CA ALA A 319 22.86 -1.32 0.73
C ALA A 319 22.88 -0.63 2.10
N ALA A 320 21.97 0.31 2.35
CA ALA A 320 21.83 0.97 3.64
C ALA A 320 21.41 -0.03 4.75
N MET A 321 20.46 -0.92 4.48
CA MET A 321 20.08 -2.01 5.42
C MET A 321 21.27 -2.90 5.76
N ALA A 322 22.08 -3.29 4.77
CA ALA A 322 23.27 -4.10 4.99
C ALA A 322 24.35 -3.36 5.79
N ALA A 323 24.60 -2.09 5.48
CA ALA A 323 25.53 -1.23 6.22
C ALA A 323 25.07 -0.96 7.66
N HIS A 324 23.74 -0.91 7.89
CA HIS A 324 23.11 -0.78 9.20
C HIS A 324 23.26 -2.04 10.08
N GLY A 325 23.68 -3.16 9.47
CA GLY A 325 23.94 -4.41 10.18
C GLY A 325 22.82 -5.46 10.07
N TYR A 326 21.84 -5.28 9.17
CA TYR A 326 20.86 -6.33 8.91
C TYR A 326 21.53 -7.52 8.22
N SER A 327 21.21 -8.73 8.68
CA SER A 327 21.64 -9.94 8.01
C SER A 327 20.99 -10.09 6.63
N SER A 328 21.64 -10.83 5.72
CA SER A 328 21.07 -11.11 4.40
C SER A 328 19.70 -11.78 4.48
N GLU A 329 19.48 -12.63 5.49
CA GLU A 329 18.21 -13.29 5.74
C GLU A 329 17.12 -12.26 6.13
N ARG A 330 17.44 -11.33 7.06
CA ARG A 330 16.51 -10.25 7.44
C ARG A 330 16.18 -9.37 6.25
N ILE A 331 17.16 -8.97 5.45
CA ILE A 331 16.93 -8.17 4.24
C ILE A 331 16.01 -8.91 3.27
N GLU A 332 16.19 -10.19 3.06
CA GLU A 332 15.34 -10.99 2.18
C GLU A 332 13.90 -11.10 2.71
N LYS A 333 13.72 -11.26 4.04
CA LYS A 333 12.41 -11.23 4.70
C LYS A 333 11.70 -9.91 4.44
N LEU A 334 12.36 -8.78 4.72
CA LEU A 334 11.81 -7.43 4.51
C LEU A 334 11.50 -7.15 3.04
N CYS A 335 12.35 -7.62 2.13
CA CYS A 335 12.20 -7.40 0.70
C CYS A 335 10.98 -8.13 0.12
N TRP A 336 10.70 -9.39 0.50
CA TRP A 336 9.60 -10.11 -0.13
C TRP A 336 9.02 -11.30 0.65
N ARG A 337 9.82 -12.06 1.44
CA ARG A 337 9.34 -13.31 2.05
C ARG A 337 8.19 -13.07 3.03
N ASN A 338 8.20 -11.96 3.74
CA ASN A 338 7.15 -11.61 4.68
C ASN A 338 5.81 -11.37 3.99
N TRP A 339 5.81 -10.83 2.77
CA TRP A 339 4.59 -10.69 1.98
C TRP A 339 4.00 -12.04 1.61
N VAL A 340 4.81 -12.98 1.14
CA VAL A 340 4.36 -14.37 0.87
C VAL A 340 3.82 -15.02 2.14
N ARG A 341 4.53 -14.84 3.28
CA ARG A 341 4.13 -15.39 4.56
C ARG A 341 2.72 -14.94 4.98
N VAL A 342 2.43 -13.64 4.92
CA VAL A 342 1.14 -13.10 5.39
C VAL A 342 0.00 -13.38 4.42
N LEU A 343 0.27 -13.48 3.13
CA LEU A 343 -0.75 -13.76 2.11
C LEU A 343 -1.23 -15.20 2.12
N ARG A 344 -0.35 -16.16 2.41
CA ARG A 344 -0.67 -17.59 2.39
C ARG A 344 -1.90 -17.96 3.26
N PRO A 345 -1.95 -17.64 4.57
CA PRO A 345 -3.13 -17.91 5.39
C PRO A 345 -4.33 -17.03 5.01
N THR A 346 -4.08 -15.84 4.46
CA THR A 346 -5.13 -14.89 4.07
C THR A 346 -5.89 -15.39 2.84
N TRP A 347 -5.19 -15.86 1.83
CA TRP A 347 -5.78 -16.35 0.57
C TRP A 347 -6.30 -17.79 0.63
N ARG A 348 -6.09 -18.49 1.75
CA ARG A 348 -6.64 -19.84 2.05
C ARG A 348 -6.25 -20.89 1.01
N GLU A 349 -4.98 -21.01 0.75
CA GLU A 349 -4.39 -22.05 -0.09
C GLU A 349 -4.00 -23.29 0.71
#